data_ea72c8cb02f66b982523c2b272327f40
#
_entry.id   ea72c8cb02f66b982523c2b272327f40
#
_cell.length_a   1.000
_cell.length_b   1.000
_cell.length_c   1.000
_cell.angle_alpha   90.00
_cell.angle_beta   90.00
_cell.angle_gamma   90.00
#
_symmetry.space_group_name_H-M   'P 1'
#
loop_
_entity.id
_entity.type
_entity.pdbx_description
1 polymer ?
#
loop_
_entity_poly.entity_id
_entity_poly.type
_entity_poly.pdbx_seq_one_letter_code
_entity_poly.pdbx_strand_id
1 'polypeptide(L)'
;MPLKQDTPHISTDRVSTSSGRSIGSKPRSWREDNEDDRNETLPSPTTASEQIQTWNSPRINMYRLPATFWAFVIMGMNDATYGAIIPYLEQYYHLSYTVISLVFLSPFFGYNLAAIMNNFVHMRLGQRGVAYIGPACHLIAYIIIALHPPYPVLVIAFLLAGLGNGLEDSGWNAWIGVMANANEMLGFLHGFYGLGATIAPLIATTMITKAGWPWYTWYYFMIGAAAIELATSLHAFWGASGKVFRDAHPRTSDEGGSRLKEAIMKRPAARVNWICALFLLGYVGIEVALGGWIVQFMIQVRNGEAFASGMTATGFWLGITVGRLILGFVTPRIGEKLAIAIYLPLAMGLELLFWLVPQFYVSAIAVALQGFFLGPMFPAAVVAMTKLLPKHLHVSGIGFAAAFGGSGGAIFPFAVGAIAQAKGVQVLQPIVLALLVVIWLLWLCLPRMNRKKD
;
A
#
# COMPACT_ATOMS: atom_id res chain seq x y z
N MET A 1 64.44 -2.29 -25.09
CA MET A 1 64.68 -1.49 -26.33
C MET A 1 63.62 -0.42 -26.39
N PRO A 2 63.96 0.83 -26.39
CA PRO A 2 63.08 1.98 -26.24
C PRO A 2 62.83 2.69 -27.58
N LEU A 3 61.97 3.71 -27.54
CA LEU A 3 61.82 4.87 -28.46
C LEU A 3 60.34 5.12 -28.79
N LYS A 4 59.74 6.30 -28.89
CA LYS A 4 60.20 7.69 -28.71
C LYS A 4 58.92 8.54 -28.58
N GLN A 5 59.04 9.64 -27.85
CA GLN A 5 58.18 10.82 -27.87
C GLN A 5 58.17 11.48 -29.24
N ASP A 6 57.07 12.15 -29.58
CA ASP A 6 57.12 13.40 -30.35
C ASP A 6 55.89 14.28 -30.07
N THR A 7 56.17 15.47 -29.57
CA THR A 7 55.35 16.68 -29.63
C THR A 7 55.75 17.54 -30.79
N PRO A 8 54.90 18.40 -31.36
CA PRO A 8 55.34 19.73 -31.78
C PRO A 8 54.34 20.85 -31.37
N HIS A 9 54.84 21.83 -30.72
CA HIS A 9 55.23 23.17 -31.17
C HIS A 9 54.19 24.16 -31.60
N ILE A 10 54.19 25.23 -30.84
CA ILE A 10 53.57 26.54 -30.92
C ILE A 10 54.03 27.28 -32.21
N SER A 11 53.17 28.08 -32.79
CA SER A 11 53.56 29.25 -33.57
C SER A 11 52.58 30.41 -33.36
N THR A 12 53.10 31.44 -32.84
CA THR A 12 52.61 32.82 -32.77
C THR A 12 52.81 33.51 -34.11
N ASP A 13 51.85 34.29 -34.56
CA ASP A 13 52.15 35.46 -35.39
C ASP A 13 51.19 36.62 -35.11
N ARG A 14 51.86 37.78 -34.87
CA ARG A 14 51.32 39.14 -34.83
C ARG A 14 51.27 39.73 -36.23
N VAL A 15 50.41 40.75 -36.40
CA VAL A 15 50.63 42.03 -37.12
C VAL A 15 49.29 42.75 -37.20
N SER A 16 49.05 43.81 -36.58
CA SER A 16 49.28 45.25 -36.62
C SER A 16 48.35 46.03 -37.58
N THR A 17 47.73 47.06 -36.92
CA THR A 17 47.49 48.45 -37.31
C THR A 17 46.55 48.80 -38.49
N SER A 18 45.57 49.62 -38.25
CA SER A 18 45.49 51.05 -38.50
C SER A 18 44.12 51.68 -38.23
N SER A 19 44.05 52.64 -37.38
CA SER A 19 43.73 54.08 -37.44
C SER A 19 42.39 54.48 -38.11
N GLY A 20 41.61 55.26 -37.35
CA GLY A 20 40.73 56.24 -37.99
C GLY A 20 39.52 56.76 -37.18
N ARG A 21 39.72 57.86 -36.42
CA ARG A 21 38.84 59.00 -36.09
C ARG A 21 37.54 58.82 -35.30
N SER A 22 37.63 59.42 -34.14
CA SER A 22 36.74 60.19 -33.27
C SER A 22 35.42 60.72 -33.83
N ILE A 23 34.35 60.60 -33.06
CA ILE A 23 33.46 61.73 -32.66
C ILE A 23 32.87 61.35 -31.30
N GLY A 24 32.93 62.26 -30.36
CA GLY A 24 32.63 62.06 -28.96
C GLY A 24 31.13 62.02 -28.60
N SER A 25 30.86 61.29 -27.56
CA SER A 25 29.80 61.61 -26.59
C SER A 25 30.22 61.01 -25.25
N LYS A 26 30.11 61.82 -24.20
CA LYS A 26 30.51 61.55 -22.83
C LYS A 26 29.95 60.22 -22.30
N PRO A 27 30.71 59.43 -21.58
CA PRO A 27 30.16 58.28 -20.84
C PRO A 27 29.44 58.81 -19.60
N ARG A 28 28.18 58.38 -19.45
CA ARG A 28 27.46 58.43 -18.19
C ARG A 28 28.22 57.59 -17.17
N SER A 29 28.52 58.22 -16.01
CA SER A 29 29.03 57.56 -14.83
C SER A 29 28.11 56.39 -14.44
N TRP A 30 28.62 55.19 -14.52
CA TRP A 30 28.06 54.05 -13.84
C TRP A 30 28.24 54.31 -12.35
N ARG A 31 27.11 54.55 -11.66
CA ARG A 31 27.07 54.54 -10.22
C ARG A 31 27.49 53.16 -9.74
N GLU A 32 28.40 53.13 -8.80
CA GLU A 32 28.62 52.05 -7.84
C GLU A 32 27.32 51.87 -7.03
N ASP A 33 26.41 51.07 -7.51
CA ASP A 33 25.24 50.60 -6.77
C ASP A 33 25.38 49.09 -6.60
N ASN A 34 25.46 48.70 -5.33
CA ASN A 34 25.26 47.36 -4.80
C ASN A 34 26.42 46.37 -4.75
N GLU A 35 27.35 46.62 -3.82
CA GLU A 35 28.09 45.56 -3.13
C GLU A 35 27.24 44.81 -2.11
N ASP A 36 25.95 45.13 -1.92
CA ASP A 36 25.08 44.48 -0.93
C ASP A 36 24.32 43.23 -1.41
N ASP A 37 24.35 42.91 -2.71
CA ASP A 37 23.65 41.72 -3.26
C ASP A 37 24.55 40.47 -3.40
N ARG A 38 25.76 40.45 -2.86
CA ARG A 38 26.64 39.29 -2.92
C ARG A 38 26.69 38.45 -1.64
N ASN A 39 25.81 38.67 -0.72
CA ASN A 39 25.64 37.84 0.48
C ASN A 39 24.35 37.02 0.45
N GLU A 40 23.86 36.55 -0.72
CA GLU A 40 23.12 35.31 -0.73
C GLU A 40 24.13 34.22 -0.35
N THR A 41 24.25 33.98 0.94
CA THR A 41 24.94 32.82 1.49
C THR A 41 24.34 31.61 0.83
N LEU A 42 25.07 31.00 -0.11
CA LEU A 42 24.77 29.64 -0.56
C LEU A 42 24.44 28.82 0.69
N PRO A 43 23.31 28.08 0.70
CA PRO A 43 22.96 27.28 1.85
C PRO A 43 24.17 26.47 2.27
N SER A 44 24.48 26.52 3.56
CA SER A 44 25.70 25.88 4.09
C SER A 44 25.75 24.43 3.60
N PRO A 45 26.92 23.85 3.32
CA PRO A 45 27.05 22.46 2.86
C PRO A 45 26.40 21.44 3.80
N THR A 46 26.16 21.80 5.05
CA THR A 46 25.41 21.00 6.02
C THR A 46 23.91 20.92 5.74
N THR A 47 23.32 21.85 4.98
CA THR A 47 21.91 21.80 4.55
C THR A 47 21.75 21.04 3.22
N ALA A 48 22.82 20.85 2.45
CA ALA A 48 22.80 20.20 1.15
C ALA A 48 23.01 18.68 1.19
N SER A 49 23.30 18.10 2.35
CA SER A 49 23.51 16.66 2.50
C SER A 49 22.60 16.08 3.59
N GLU A 50 21.28 16.14 3.42
CA GLU A 50 20.44 15.09 4.00
C GLU A 50 20.88 13.79 3.32
N GLN A 51 21.75 13.05 3.99
CA GLN A 51 22.16 11.73 3.52
C GLN A 51 20.89 10.89 3.38
N ILE A 52 20.55 10.54 2.13
CA ILE A 52 19.42 9.65 1.86
C ILE A 52 19.61 8.40 2.71
N GLN A 53 18.66 8.12 3.58
CA GLN A 53 18.74 6.99 4.49
C GLN A 53 18.77 5.68 3.71
N THR A 54 19.53 4.73 4.20
CA THR A 54 19.56 3.35 3.70
C THR A 54 19.08 2.40 4.80
N TRP A 55 18.91 1.12 4.46
CA TRP A 55 18.47 0.10 5.41
C TRP A 55 19.43 -0.05 6.63
N ASN A 56 20.71 0.32 6.49
CA ASN A 56 21.73 0.21 7.53
C ASN A 56 22.36 1.56 7.93
N SER A 57 21.94 2.67 7.33
CA SER A 57 22.44 4.00 7.64
C SER A 57 21.29 5.00 7.79
N PRO A 58 21.13 5.60 8.96
CA PRO A 58 21.87 5.41 10.22
C PRO A 58 21.66 3.99 10.79
N ARG A 59 22.59 3.48 11.61
CA ARG A 59 22.55 2.10 12.16
C ARG A 59 21.25 1.73 12.84
N ILE A 60 20.50 2.68 13.39
CA ILE A 60 19.19 2.44 14.01
C ILE A 60 18.17 1.87 13.00
N ASN A 61 18.35 2.08 11.70
CA ASN A 61 17.44 1.56 10.68
C ASN A 61 17.47 0.02 10.60
N MET A 62 18.57 -0.62 11.05
CA MET A 62 18.65 -2.08 11.18
C MET A 62 17.64 -2.65 12.21
N TYR A 63 17.16 -1.82 13.13
CA TYR A 63 16.09 -2.18 14.08
C TYR A 63 14.74 -1.67 13.64
N ARG A 64 14.69 -0.50 12.99
CA ARG A 64 13.47 0.11 12.50
C ARG A 64 12.79 -0.71 11.39
N LEU A 65 13.57 -1.15 10.40
CA LEU A 65 13.03 -1.93 9.28
C LEU A 65 12.40 -3.25 9.73
N PRO A 66 13.06 -4.13 10.52
CA PRO A 66 12.40 -5.34 11.01
C PRO A 66 11.17 -5.05 11.87
N ALA A 67 11.16 -3.96 12.65
CA ALA A 67 9.99 -3.57 13.42
C ALA A 67 8.81 -3.20 12.51
N THR A 68 9.04 -2.43 11.43
CA THR A 68 7.99 -2.10 10.46
C THR A 68 7.53 -3.33 9.66
N PHE A 69 8.41 -4.25 9.34
CA PHE A 69 8.05 -5.51 8.69
C PHE A 69 7.17 -6.37 9.60
N TRP A 70 7.47 -6.43 10.90
CA TRP A 70 6.64 -7.13 11.86
C TRP A 70 5.25 -6.48 12.02
N ALA A 71 5.16 -5.17 12.04
CA ALA A 71 3.90 -4.43 12.02
C ALA A 71 3.03 -4.83 10.80
N PHE A 72 3.65 -4.95 9.62
CA PHE A 72 2.94 -5.37 8.41
C PHE A 72 2.55 -6.86 8.43
N VAL A 73 3.29 -7.73 9.09
CA VAL A 73 2.82 -9.11 9.36
C VAL A 73 1.53 -9.08 10.18
N ILE A 74 1.48 -8.28 11.25
CA ILE A 74 0.29 -8.18 12.11
C ILE A 74 -0.88 -7.57 11.37
N MET A 75 -0.65 -6.54 10.58
CA MET A 75 -1.66 -5.93 9.71
C MET A 75 -2.23 -6.96 8.73
N GLY A 76 -1.39 -7.73 8.05
CA GLY A 76 -1.80 -8.81 7.17
C GLY A 76 -2.58 -9.92 7.90
N MET A 77 -2.11 -10.31 9.09
CA MET A 77 -2.84 -11.26 9.93
C MET A 77 -4.22 -10.74 10.34
N ASN A 78 -4.32 -9.45 10.73
CA ASN A 78 -5.59 -8.84 11.09
C ASN A 78 -6.59 -8.90 9.93
N ASP A 79 -6.17 -8.45 8.77
CA ASP A 79 -7.06 -8.27 7.61
C ASP A 79 -7.52 -9.62 7.02
N ALA A 80 -6.66 -10.63 7.00
CA ALA A 80 -7.02 -11.96 6.48
C ALA A 80 -7.79 -12.84 7.50
N THR A 81 -7.78 -12.47 8.78
CA THR A 81 -8.49 -13.20 9.82
C THR A 81 -10.00 -13.21 9.59
N TYR A 82 -10.58 -12.13 9.10
CA TYR A 82 -12.04 -11.99 8.95
C TYR A 82 -12.64 -13.16 8.17
N GLY A 83 -12.06 -13.53 7.03
CA GLY A 83 -12.54 -14.64 6.21
C GLY A 83 -12.52 -15.98 6.92
N ALA A 84 -11.51 -16.23 7.74
CA ALA A 84 -11.37 -17.47 8.48
C ALA A 84 -12.37 -17.60 9.64
N ILE A 85 -12.74 -16.48 10.29
CA ILE A 85 -13.56 -16.50 11.51
C ILE A 85 -15.05 -16.18 11.27
N ILE A 86 -15.44 -15.59 10.14
CA ILE A 86 -16.83 -15.21 9.83
C ILE A 86 -17.83 -16.35 10.08
N PRO A 87 -17.60 -17.61 9.61
CA PRO A 87 -18.55 -18.70 9.87
C PRO A 87 -18.78 -18.95 11.37
N TYR A 88 -17.74 -18.78 12.17
CA TYR A 88 -17.80 -19.02 13.62
C TYR A 88 -18.38 -17.83 14.39
N LEU A 89 -18.17 -16.61 13.91
CA LEU A 89 -18.84 -15.42 14.45
C LEU A 89 -20.34 -15.46 14.19
N GLU A 90 -20.75 -15.84 12.97
CA GLU A 90 -22.14 -16.01 12.60
C GLU A 90 -22.85 -17.00 13.54
N GLN A 91 -22.22 -18.16 13.74
CA GLN A 91 -22.73 -19.21 14.63
C GLN A 91 -22.79 -18.75 16.09
N TYR A 92 -21.71 -18.10 16.58
CA TYR A 92 -21.57 -17.72 17.98
C TYR A 92 -22.56 -16.61 18.39
N TYR A 93 -22.74 -15.59 17.53
CA TYR A 93 -23.61 -14.45 17.81
C TYR A 93 -25.01 -14.60 17.23
N HIS A 94 -25.31 -15.66 16.48
CA HIS A 94 -26.60 -15.89 15.78
C HIS A 94 -27.03 -14.68 14.92
N LEU A 95 -26.11 -14.14 14.13
CA LEU A 95 -26.30 -12.93 13.35
C LEU A 95 -26.57 -13.22 11.87
N SER A 96 -27.25 -12.27 11.23
CA SER A 96 -27.44 -12.27 9.78
C SER A 96 -26.15 -11.89 9.04
N TYR A 97 -26.03 -12.26 7.76
CA TYR A 97 -24.88 -11.89 6.93
C TYR A 97 -24.69 -10.38 6.81
N THR A 98 -25.78 -9.62 6.75
CA THR A 98 -25.71 -8.16 6.72
C THR A 98 -25.07 -7.59 7.98
N VAL A 99 -25.46 -8.11 9.15
CA VAL A 99 -24.90 -7.63 10.42
C VAL A 99 -23.46 -8.09 10.59
N ILE A 100 -23.15 -9.37 10.32
CA ILE A 100 -21.78 -9.87 10.46
C ILE A 100 -20.81 -9.15 9.54
N SER A 101 -21.22 -8.70 8.34
CA SER A 101 -20.38 -7.98 7.40
C SER A 101 -19.98 -6.56 7.84
N LEU A 102 -20.51 -6.06 8.97
CA LEU A 102 -20.03 -4.82 9.61
C LEU A 102 -18.55 -4.92 10.02
N VAL A 103 -17.99 -6.14 10.18
CA VAL A 103 -16.57 -6.34 10.44
C VAL A 103 -15.67 -5.79 9.33
N PHE A 104 -16.18 -5.63 8.10
CA PHE A 104 -15.45 -5.02 6.98
C PHE A 104 -15.58 -3.49 6.96
N LEU A 105 -16.74 -2.96 7.35
CA LEU A 105 -16.95 -1.50 7.39
C LEU A 105 -16.24 -0.85 8.58
N SER A 106 -16.18 -1.53 9.69
CA SER A 106 -15.64 -0.99 10.93
C SER A 106 -14.16 -0.58 10.81
N PRO A 107 -13.23 -1.43 10.34
CA PRO A 107 -11.83 -1.04 10.13
C PRO A 107 -11.68 0.12 9.15
N PHE A 108 -12.52 0.23 8.14
CA PHE A 108 -12.50 1.32 7.19
C PHE A 108 -12.72 2.68 7.85
N PHE A 109 -13.65 2.79 8.80
CA PHE A 109 -13.82 4.02 9.58
C PHE A 109 -12.59 4.31 10.43
N GLY A 110 -11.93 3.28 10.97
CA GLY A 110 -10.65 3.40 11.67
C GLY A 110 -9.54 3.95 10.77
N TYR A 111 -9.39 3.42 9.56
CA TYR A 111 -8.44 3.91 8.55
C TYR A 111 -8.70 5.38 8.18
N ASN A 112 -9.96 5.76 7.99
CA ASN A 112 -10.30 7.16 7.69
C ASN A 112 -9.95 8.09 8.87
N LEU A 113 -10.20 7.65 10.10
CA LEU A 113 -9.82 8.40 11.28
C LEU A 113 -8.28 8.52 11.38
N ALA A 114 -7.54 7.45 11.07
CA ALA A 114 -6.09 7.48 10.97
C ALA A 114 -5.60 8.52 9.95
N ALA A 115 -6.19 8.57 8.76
CA ALA A 115 -5.83 9.53 7.73
C ALA A 115 -5.99 11.00 8.21
N ILE A 116 -7.06 11.29 8.96
CA ILE A 116 -7.30 12.60 9.55
C ILE A 116 -6.27 12.91 10.65
N MET A 117 -5.97 11.92 11.51
CA MET A 117 -5.07 12.07 12.66
C MET A 117 -3.59 12.04 12.29
N ASN A 118 -3.22 11.45 11.16
CA ASN A 118 -1.83 11.13 10.79
C ASN A 118 -0.92 12.36 10.85
N ASN A 119 -1.33 13.47 10.26
CA ASN A 119 -0.54 14.72 10.31
C ASN A 119 -0.39 15.25 11.73
N PHE A 120 -1.44 15.19 12.54
CA PHE A 120 -1.40 15.62 13.95
C PHE A 120 -0.42 14.75 14.76
N VAL A 121 -0.48 13.43 14.58
CA VAL A 121 0.40 12.47 15.26
C VAL A 121 1.87 12.73 14.88
N HIS A 122 2.16 12.87 13.57
CA HIS A 122 3.53 13.14 13.12
C HIS A 122 4.06 14.49 13.60
N MET A 123 3.26 15.54 13.55
CA MET A 123 3.68 16.88 13.98
C MET A 123 3.89 16.99 15.49
N ARG A 124 3.10 16.27 16.30
CA ARG A 124 3.20 16.31 17.77
C ARG A 124 4.21 15.29 18.32
N LEU A 125 4.14 14.06 17.85
CA LEU A 125 4.84 12.91 18.42
C LEU A 125 5.92 12.35 17.48
N GLY A 126 5.91 12.69 16.18
CA GLY A 126 6.80 12.13 15.17
C GLY A 126 6.47 10.69 14.84
N GLN A 127 7.41 9.98 14.23
CA GLN A 127 7.29 8.54 13.97
C GLN A 127 7.17 7.71 15.25
N ARG A 128 7.70 8.21 16.38
CA ARG A 128 7.48 7.62 17.71
C ARG A 128 6.00 7.55 18.07
N GLY A 129 5.20 8.54 17.65
CA GLY A 129 3.75 8.53 17.86
C GLY A 129 3.06 7.41 17.09
N VAL A 130 3.42 7.16 15.86
CA VAL A 130 2.92 6.03 15.06
C VAL A 130 3.32 4.71 15.71
N ALA A 131 4.61 4.55 16.06
CA ALA A 131 5.18 3.35 16.70
C ALA A 131 4.59 3.03 18.09
N TYR A 132 3.91 3.98 18.71
CA TYR A 132 3.20 3.78 19.97
C TYR A 132 1.71 3.57 19.77
N ILE A 133 1.04 4.49 19.04
CA ILE A 133 -0.43 4.51 18.94
C ILE A 133 -0.92 3.33 18.10
N GLY A 134 -0.26 3.02 16.96
CA GLY A 134 -0.65 1.92 16.08
C GLY A 134 -0.67 0.58 16.83
N PRO A 135 0.48 0.10 17.33
CA PRO A 135 0.53 -1.16 18.07
C PRO A 135 -0.31 -1.17 19.35
N ALA A 136 -0.46 -0.03 20.04
CA ALA A 136 -1.34 0.07 21.20
C ALA A 136 -2.81 -0.12 20.82
N CYS A 137 -3.25 0.41 19.67
CA CYS A 137 -4.58 0.17 19.14
C CYS A 137 -4.80 -1.32 18.82
N HIS A 138 -3.83 -1.98 18.20
CA HIS A 138 -3.87 -3.44 17.96
C HIS A 138 -3.98 -4.21 19.26
N LEU A 139 -3.10 -3.96 20.20
CA LEU A 139 -3.06 -4.67 21.49
C LEU A 139 -4.39 -4.52 22.25
N ILE A 140 -4.92 -3.29 22.36
CA ILE A 140 -6.18 -3.02 23.04
C ILE A 140 -7.34 -3.69 22.31
N ALA A 141 -7.39 -3.57 20.99
CA ALA A 141 -8.43 -4.19 20.17
C ALA A 141 -8.44 -5.71 20.38
N TYR A 142 -7.29 -6.36 20.28
CA TYR A 142 -7.20 -7.82 20.41
C TYR A 142 -7.51 -8.31 21.82
N ILE A 143 -7.16 -7.55 22.87
CA ILE A 143 -7.58 -7.85 24.23
C ILE A 143 -9.11 -7.79 24.34
N ILE A 144 -9.75 -6.73 23.81
CA ILE A 144 -11.21 -6.62 23.83
C ILE A 144 -11.86 -7.78 23.07
N ILE A 145 -11.35 -8.11 21.87
CA ILE A 145 -11.90 -9.21 21.04
C ILE A 145 -11.72 -10.57 21.73
N ALA A 146 -10.58 -10.82 22.36
CA ALA A 146 -10.28 -12.05 23.09
C ALA A 146 -11.23 -12.28 24.29
N LEU A 147 -11.81 -11.22 24.84
CA LEU A 147 -12.84 -11.30 25.87
C LEU A 147 -14.23 -11.67 25.33
N HIS A 148 -14.35 -11.92 24.04
CA HIS A 148 -15.59 -12.29 23.31
C HIS A 148 -16.81 -11.44 23.72
N PRO A 149 -16.71 -10.09 23.63
CA PRO A 149 -17.75 -9.17 24.08
C PRO A 149 -19.00 -9.27 23.22
N PRO A 150 -20.12 -8.61 23.62
CA PRO A 150 -21.28 -8.45 22.73
C PRO A 150 -20.87 -7.86 21.37
N TYR A 151 -21.53 -8.29 20.30
CA TYR A 151 -21.14 -7.98 18.92
C TYR A 151 -20.91 -6.48 18.62
N PRO A 152 -21.74 -5.52 19.11
CA PRO A 152 -21.45 -4.09 18.89
C PRO A 152 -20.09 -3.65 19.43
N VAL A 153 -19.66 -4.19 20.57
CA VAL A 153 -18.33 -3.89 21.15
C VAL A 153 -17.22 -4.52 20.32
N LEU A 154 -17.46 -5.71 19.77
CA LEU A 154 -16.55 -6.36 18.82
C LEU A 154 -16.33 -5.49 17.58
N VAL A 155 -17.40 -4.93 17.01
CA VAL A 155 -17.32 -4.02 15.86
C VAL A 155 -16.50 -2.76 16.17
N ILE A 156 -16.67 -2.19 17.38
CA ILE A 156 -15.83 -1.05 17.83
C ILE A 156 -14.38 -1.46 18.00
N ALA A 157 -14.09 -2.66 18.50
CA ALA A 157 -12.72 -3.15 18.61
C ALA A 157 -12.05 -3.29 17.23
N PHE A 158 -12.77 -3.75 16.21
CA PHE A 158 -12.25 -3.77 14.84
C PHE A 158 -12.02 -2.38 14.26
N LEU A 159 -12.82 -1.36 14.63
CA LEU A 159 -12.53 0.03 14.27
C LEU A 159 -11.19 0.48 14.87
N LEU A 160 -10.93 0.12 16.12
CA LEU A 160 -9.68 0.46 16.78
C LEU A 160 -8.48 -0.24 16.13
N ALA A 161 -8.63 -1.52 15.73
CA ALA A 161 -7.60 -2.22 14.96
C ALA A 161 -7.35 -1.53 13.60
N GLY A 162 -8.42 -1.12 12.90
CA GLY A 162 -8.31 -0.36 11.66
C GLY A 162 -7.64 1.02 11.82
N LEU A 163 -7.82 1.68 12.96
CA LEU A 163 -7.10 2.92 13.28
C LEU A 163 -5.58 2.64 13.41
N GLY A 164 -5.20 1.57 14.10
CA GLY A 164 -3.81 1.12 14.19
C GLY A 164 -3.22 0.85 12.82
N ASN A 165 -3.87 -0.01 12.02
CA ASN A 165 -3.47 -0.32 10.66
C ASN A 165 -3.27 0.95 9.81
N GLY A 166 -4.23 1.89 9.81
CA GLY A 166 -4.17 3.09 9.00
C GLY A 166 -3.03 4.05 9.37
N LEU A 167 -2.70 4.17 10.66
CA LEU A 167 -1.57 4.98 11.11
C LEU A 167 -0.24 4.35 10.68
N GLU A 168 -0.11 3.04 10.84
CA GLU A 168 1.11 2.32 10.50
C GLU A 168 1.33 2.20 9.00
N ASP A 169 0.28 1.89 8.25
CA ASP A 169 0.35 1.83 6.79
C ASP A 169 0.84 3.14 6.21
N SER A 170 0.19 4.24 6.56
CA SER A 170 0.60 5.56 6.07
C SER A 170 1.98 5.98 6.57
N GLY A 171 2.30 5.72 7.84
CA GLY A 171 3.55 6.12 8.48
C GLY A 171 4.76 5.37 7.93
N TRP A 172 4.67 4.05 7.81
CA TRP A 172 5.79 3.21 7.39
C TRP A 172 6.02 3.26 5.88
N ASN A 173 4.96 3.32 5.07
CA ASN A 173 5.11 3.57 3.63
C ASN A 173 5.77 4.92 3.34
N ALA A 174 5.39 5.98 4.05
CA ALA A 174 6.00 7.29 3.88
C ALA A 174 7.48 7.30 4.30
N TRP A 175 7.81 6.67 5.45
CA TRP A 175 9.18 6.63 5.96
C TRP A 175 10.11 5.80 5.06
N ILE A 176 9.67 4.63 4.60
CA ILE A 176 10.45 3.77 3.70
C ILE A 176 10.52 4.38 2.30
N GLY A 177 9.47 5.06 1.86
CA GLY A 177 9.38 5.67 0.52
C GLY A 177 10.43 6.75 0.22
N VAL A 178 11.09 7.30 1.25
CA VAL A 178 12.18 8.28 1.09
C VAL A 178 13.59 7.68 1.21
N MET A 179 13.71 6.35 1.36
CA MET A 179 15.01 5.66 1.42
C MET A 179 15.66 5.51 0.05
N ALA A 180 16.98 5.32 0.00
CA ALA A 180 17.71 5.09 -1.23
C ALA A 180 17.17 3.90 -2.04
N ASN A 181 16.83 2.80 -1.36
CA ASN A 181 16.30 1.56 -1.96
C ASN A 181 14.79 1.41 -1.65
N ALA A 182 14.03 2.50 -1.78
CA ALA A 182 12.63 2.54 -1.40
C ALA A 182 11.79 1.43 -2.05
N ASN A 183 11.94 1.18 -3.36
CA ASN A 183 11.16 0.17 -4.08
C ASN A 183 11.38 -1.24 -3.53
N GLU A 184 12.63 -1.59 -3.22
CA GLU A 184 12.98 -2.91 -2.67
C GLU A 184 12.43 -3.05 -1.25
N MET A 185 12.63 -2.03 -0.42
CA MET A 185 12.17 -2.04 0.97
C MET A 185 10.64 -2.02 1.09
N LEU A 186 9.93 -1.28 0.23
CA LEU A 186 8.48 -1.33 0.12
C LEU A 186 8.00 -2.70 -0.39
N GLY A 187 8.74 -3.30 -1.32
CA GLY A 187 8.49 -4.66 -1.77
C GLY A 187 8.55 -5.68 -0.63
N PHE A 188 9.57 -5.60 0.22
CA PHE A 188 9.66 -6.43 1.44
C PHE A 188 8.53 -6.12 2.42
N LEU A 189 8.25 -4.84 2.69
CA LEU A 189 7.19 -4.43 3.60
C LEU A 189 5.85 -5.09 3.23
N HIS A 190 5.43 -4.94 1.97
CA HIS A 190 4.19 -5.57 1.49
C HIS A 190 4.28 -7.09 1.34
N GLY A 191 5.48 -7.64 1.15
CA GLY A 191 5.73 -9.08 1.21
C GLY A 191 5.47 -9.65 2.61
N PHE A 192 5.89 -8.95 3.66
CA PHE A 192 5.59 -9.32 5.06
C PHE A 192 4.11 -9.19 5.41
N TYR A 193 3.40 -8.19 4.84
CA TYR A 193 1.94 -8.15 4.91
C TYR A 193 1.32 -9.42 4.31
N GLY A 194 1.73 -9.81 3.11
CA GLY A 194 1.25 -11.04 2.44
C GLY A 194 1.56 -12.30 3.23
N LEU A 195 2.73 -12.36 3.88
CA LEU A 195 3.09 -13.45 4.79
C LEU A 195 2.10 -13.54 5.96
N GLY A 196 1.80 -12.42 6.62
CA GLY A 196 0.80 -12.33 7.68
C GLY A 196 -0.57 -12.77 7.21
N ALA A 197 -1.01 -12.28 6.06
CA ALA A 197 -2.29 -12.63 5.45
C ALA A 197 -2.40 -14.13 5.11
N THR A 198 -1.29 -14.78 4.77
CA THR A 198 -1.25 -16.23 4.53
C THR A 198 -1.28 -17.04 5.83
N ILE A 199 -0.55 -16.60 6.85
CA ILE A 199 -0.40 -17.32 8.13
C ILE A 199 -1.70 -17.26 8.95
N ALA A 200 -2.42 -16.15 8.94
CA ALA A 200 -3.61 -15.97 9.78
C ALA A 200 -4.71 -17.02 9.54
N PRO A 201 -5.23 -17.21 8.32
CA PRO A 201 -6.26 -18.23 8.10
C PRO A 201 -5.73 -19.64 8.35
N LEU A 202 -4.43 -19.91 8.09
CA LEU A 202 -3.81 -21.21 8.38
C LEU A 202 -3.86 -21.54 9.88
N ILE A 203 -3.39 -20.62 10.72
CA ILE A 203 -3.32 -20.85 12.17
C ILE A 203 -4.72 -20.79 12.78
N ALA A 204 -5.51 -19.75 12.50
CA ALA A 204 -6.85 -19.57 13.05
C ALA A 204 -7.76 -20.77 12.71
N THR A 205 -7.77 -21.20 11.44
CA THR A 205 -8.56 -22.39 11.05
C THR A 205 -8.07 -23.65 11.75
N THR A 206 -6.75 -23.87 11.87
CA THR A 206 -6.18 -25.04 12.55
C THR A 206 -6.57 -25.06 14.03
N MET A 207 -6.48 -23.92 14.72
CA MET A 207 -6.86 -23.80 16.13
C MET A 207 -8.34 -24.13 16.33
N ILE A 208 -9.22 -23.59 15.47
CA ILE A 208 -10.66 -23.77 15.62
C ILE A 208 -11.08 -25.20 15.22
N THR A 209 -10.61 -25.70 14.07
CA THR A 209 -11.17 -26.94 13.48
C THR A 209 -10.44 -28.21 13.91
N LYS A 210 -9.12 -28.17 14.14
CA LYS A 210 -8.32 -29.33 14.53
C LYS A 210 -8.09 -29.41 16.04
N ALA A 211 -7.82 -28.27 16.69
CA ALA A 211 -7.67 -28.24 18.14
C ALA A 211 -9.01 -28.10 18.88
N GLY A 212 -10.10 -27.74 18.19
CA GLY A 212 -11.42 -27.58 18.77
C GLY A 212 -11.52 -26.35 19.68
N TRP A 213 -10.66 -25.38 19.51
CA TRP A 213 -10.62 -24.17 20.34
C TRP A 213 -11.68 -23.15 19.86
N PRO A 214 -12.28 -22.38 20.79
CA PRO A 214 -13.18 -21.29 20.42
C PRO A 214 -12.50 -20.26 19.53
N TRP A 215 -13.24 -19.61 18.62
CA TRP A 215 -12.73 -18.65 17.65
C TRP A 215 -11.90 -17.50 18.27
N TYR A 216 -12.26 -17.04 19.47
CA TYR A 216 -11.59 -15.93 20.16
C TYR A 216 -10.19 -16.29 20.68
N THR A 217 -9.85 -17.57 20.80
CA THR A 217 -8.51 -18.02 21.23
C THR A 217 -7.41 -17.64 20.25
N TRP A 218 -7.75 -17.46 18.97
CA TRP A 218 -6.85 -16.88 17.99
C TRP A 218 -6.33 -15.52 18.45
N TYR A 219 -7.16 -14.72 19.09
CA TYR A 219 -6.76 -13.39 19.55
C TYR A 219 -5.80 -13.41 20.73
N TYR A 220 -5.65 -14.51 21.47
CA TYR A 220 -4.56 -14.66 22.44
C TYR A 220 -3.20 -14.70 21.76
N PHE A 221 -3.12 -15.36 20.60
CA PHE A 221 -1.91 -15.29 19.76
C PHE A 221 -1.66 -13.87 19.25
N MET A 222 -2.70 -13.20 18.75
CA MET A 222 -2.62 -11.83 18.25
C MET A 222 -2.22 -10.83 19.33
N ILE A 223 -2.66 -11.01 20.59
CA ILE A 223 -2.21 -10.20 21.74
C ILE A 223 -0.70 -10.33 21.94
N GLY A 224 -0.19 -11.56 21.94
CA GLY A 224 1.27 -11.79 22.06
C GLY A 224 2.05 -11.13 20.93
N ALA A 225 1.56 -11.25 19.70
CA ALA A 225 2.15 -10.66 18.50
C ALA A 225 2.13 -9.12 18.56
N ALA A 226 1.01 -8.50 18.98
CA ALA A 226 0.88 -7.05 19.13
C ALA A 226 1.71 -6.50 20.30
N ALA A 227 1.89 -7.28 21.38
CA ALA A 227 2.80 -6.89 22.46
C ALA A 227 4.27 -6.83 21.99
N ILE A 228 4.70 -7.79 21.16
CA ILE A 228 6.02 -7.77 20.53
C ILE A 228 6.13 -6.58 19.58
N GLU A 229 5.09 -6.30 18.79
CA GLU A 229 5.02 -5.14 17.90
C GLU A 229 5.21 -3.84 18.65
N LEU A 230 4.46 -3.63 19.72
CA LEU A 230 4.55 -2.44 20.57
C LEU A 230 5.96 -2.27 21.16
N ALA A 231 6.52 -3.34 21.69
CA ALA A 231 7.85 -3.31 22.31
C ALA A 231 8.95 -3.01 21.27
N THR A 232 8.94 -3.67 20.12
CA THR A 232 9.96 -3.51 19.07
C THR A 232 9.85 -2.17 18.37
N SER A 233 8.64 -1.74 18.00
CA SER A 233 8.38 -0.45 17.35
C SER A 233 8.75 0.72 18.26
N LEU A 234 8.33 0.66 19.53
CA LEU A 234 8.64 1.70 20.51
C LEU A 234 10.15 1.81 20.76
N HIS A 235 10.83 0.67 20.91
CA HIS A 235 12.29 0.64 21.06
C HIS A 235 13.01 1.25 19.84
N ALA A 236 12.62 0.86 18.64
CA ALA A 236 13.27 1.28 17.40
C ALA A 236 13.04 2.77 17.07
N PHE A 237 11.85 3.30 17.37
CA PHE A 237 11.47 4.67 17.02
C PHE A 237 11.47 5.63 18.22
N TRP A 238 11.99 5.23 19.39
CA TRP A 238 11.98 6.08 20.60
C TRP A 238 12.55 7.47 20.37
N GLY A 239 13.67 7.57 19.66
CA GLY A 239 14.34 8.82 19.33
C GLY A 239 13.67 9.65 18.22
N ALA A 240 12.70 9.09 17.47
CA ALA A 240 12.05 9.74 16.34
C ALA A 240 10.87 10.63 16.77
N SER A 241 11.18 11.62 17.61
CA SER A 241 10.19 12.51 18.25
C SER A 241 9.59 13.53 17.29
N GLY A 242 8.49 14.18 17.70
CA GLY A 242 7.85 15.25 16.92
C GLY A 242 8.77 16.45 16.66
N LYS A 243 9.75 16.72 17.54
CA LYS A 243 10.75 17.76 17.29
C LYS A 243 11.62 17.38 16.08
N VAL A 244 12.19 16.16 16.09
CA VAL A 244 13.00 15.64 14.98
C VAL A 244 12.21 15.64 13.66
N PHE A 245 10.94 15.27 13.71
CA PHE A 245 10.09 15.28 12.52
C PHE A 245 9.87 16.70 11.97
N ARG A 246 9.56 17.68 12.83
CA ARG A 246 9.36 19.08 12.40
C ARG A 246 10.64 19.73 11.86
N ASP A 247 11.77 19.41 12.48
CA ASP A 247 13.09 19.93 12.06
C ASP A 247 13.47 19.39 10.67
N ALA A 248 13.12 18.11 10.39
CA ALA A 248 13.34 17.49 9.07
C ALA A 248 12.30 17.89 8.00
N HIS A 249 11.11 18.37 8.39
CA HIS A 249 10.04 18.75 7.48
C HIS A 249 9.57 20.20 7.80
N PRO A 250 10.39 21.22 7.47
CA PRO A 250 9.94 22.61 7.61
C PRO A 250 8.70 22.84 6.74
N ARG A 251 7.71 23.53 7.29
CA ARG A 251 6.45 23.79 6.60
C ARG A 251 6.70 24.58 5.31
N THR A 252 6.59 23.91 4.17
CA THR A 252 6.34 24.55 2.90
C THR A 252 4.83 24.76 2.78
N SER A 253 4.46 26.03 2.53
CA SER A 253 3.08 26.50 2.44
C SER A 253 2.21 25.71 1.46
N ASP A 254 0.91 25.58 1.77
CA ASP A 254 -0.33 25.33 0.98
C ASP A 254 -0.31 24.67 -0.43
N GLU A 255 0.78 24.16 -0.91
CA GLU A 255 0.86 23.53 -2.24
C GLU A 255 0.14 22.18 -2.33
N GLY A 256 -0.04 21.45 -1.21
CA GLY A 256 -0.61 20.12 -1.21
C GLY A 256 -2.08 20.08 -1.65
N GLY A 257 -2.90 21.00 -1.15
CA GLY A 257 -4.31 21.10 -1.52
C GLY A 257 -4.54 21.52 -2.98
N SER A 258 -3.69 22.41 -3.50
CA SER A 258 -3.71 22.83 -4.90
C SER A 258 -3.32 21.68 -5.85
N ARG A 259 -2.31 20.87 -5.50
CA ARG A 259 -1.86 19.71 -6.28
C ARG A 259 -2.89 18.59 -6.29
N LEU A 260 -3.57 18.34 -5.17
CA LEU A 260 -4.66 17.37 -5.11
C LEU A 260 -5.83 17.80 -5.99
N LYS A 261 -6.24 19.07 -5.91
CA LYS A 261 -7.29 19.62 -6.79
C LYS A 261 -6.90 19.50 -8.26
N GLU A 262 -5.65 19.76 -8.61
CA GLU A 262 -5.15 19.56 -9.96
C GLU A 262 -5.22 18.10 -10.39
N ALA A 263 -4.76 17.16 -9.57
CA ALA A 263 -4.79 15.73 -9.86
C ALA A 263 -6.21 15.17 -10.06
N ILE A 264 -7.21 15.75 -9.38
CA ILE A 264 -8.59 15.25 -9.42
C ILE A 264 -9.44 15.95 -10.48
N MET A 265 -9.17 17.24 -10.79
CA MET A 265 -10.06 18.10 -11.59
C MET A 265 -9.47 18.52 -12.93
N LYS A 266 -8.13 18.61 -13.08
CA LYS A 266 -7.54 19.12 -14.31
C LYS A 266 -7.15 17.98 -15.27
N ARG A 267 -7.68 18.00 -16.51
CA ARG A 267 -7.26 17.09 -17.59
C ARG A 267 -5.87 17.48 -18.10
N PRO A 268 -5.03 16.51 -18.53
CA PRO A 268 -5.29 15.05 -18.67
C PRO A 268 -5.09 14.25 -17.38
N ALA A 269 -4.45 14.80 -16.34
CA ALA A 269 -4.10 14.09 -15.11
C ALA A 269 -5.33 13.50 -14.39
N ALA A 270 -6.41 14.27 -14.29
CA ALA A 270 -7.64 13.82 -13.65
C ALA A 270 -8.21 12.55 -14.29
N ARG A 271 -8.16 12.40 -15.62
CA ARG A 271 -8.64 11.18 -16.30
C ARG A 271 -7.84 9.94 -15.86
N VAL A 272 -6.52 10.04 -15.84
CA VAL A 272 -5.65 8.93 -15.43
C VAL A 272 -5.90 8.60 -13.96
N ASN A 273 -5.97 9.63 -13.11
CA ASN A 273 -6.15 9.47 -11.69
C ASN A 273 -7.48 8.79 -11.34
N TRP A 274 -8.60 9.21 -11.95
CA TRP A 274 -9.91 8.60 -11.73
C TRP A 274 -9.99 7.16 -12.26
N ILE A 275 -9.40 6.86 -13.43
CA ILE A 275 -9.37 5.49 -13.95
C ILE A 275 -8.61 4.57 -12.98
N CYS A 276 -7.44 5.01 -12.49
CA CYS A 276 -6.66 4.22 -11.55
C CYS A 276 -7.35 4.11 -10.17
N ALA A 277 -8.00 5.17 -9.69
CA ALA A 277 -8.76 5.15 -8.44
C ALA A 277 -9.94 4.16 -8.48
N LEU A 278 -10.72 4.18 -9.57
CA LEU A 278 -11.83 3.23 -9.78
C LEU A 278 -11.32 1.80 -10.01
N PHE A 279 -10.19 1.64 -10.72
CA PHE A 279 -9.53 0.35 -10.87
C PHE A 279 -9.12 -0.23 -9.51
N LEU A 280 -8.48 0.57 -8.66
CA LEU A 280 -8.07 0.16 -7.32
C LEU A 280 -9.28 -0.11 -6.41
N LEU A 281 -10.34 0.69 -6.51
CA LEU A 281 -11.60 0.45 -5.79
C LEU A 281 -12.16 -0.94 -6.09
N GLY A 282 -12.26 -1.28 -7.37
CA GLY A 282 -12.75 -2.60 -7.81
C GLY A 282 -11.79 -3.72 -7.43
N TYR A 283 -10.48 -3.53 -7.62
CA TYR A 283 -9.47 -4.53 -7.30
C TYR A 283 -9.43 -4.86 -5.81
N VAL A 284 -9.28 -3.85 -4.94
CA VAL A 284 -9.25 -4.07 -3.48
C VAL A 284 -10.58 -4.66 -3.00
N GLY A 285 -11.68 -4.23 -3.65
CA GLY A 285 -12.99 -4.81 -3.39
C GLY A 285 -13.07 -6.31 -3.70
N ILE A 286 -12.51 -6.76 -4.82
CA ILE A 286 -12.43 -8.19 -5.19
C ILE A 286 -11.54 -8.93 -4.19
N GLU A 287 -10.35 -8.40 -3.90
CA GLU A 287 -9.37 -9.02 -3.00
C GLU A 287 -9.99 -9.29 -1.61
N VAL A 288 -10.62 -8.29 -1.02
CA VAL A 288 -11.20 -8.40 0.32
C VAL A 288 -12.54 -9.16 0.32
N ALA A 289 -13.35 -9.04 -0.75
CA ALA A 289 -14.58 -9.81 -0.84
C ALA A 289 -14.31 -11.32 -0.98
N LEU A 290 -13.35 -11.71 -1.82
CA LEU A 290 -12.91 -13.11 -1.91
C LEU A 290 -12.28 -13.55 -0.59
N GLY A 291 -11.28 -12.83 -0.08
CA GLY A 291 -10.61 -13.17 1.17
C GLY A 291 -11.57 -13.32 2.36
N GLY A 292 -12.65 -12.52 2.39
CA GLY A 292 -13.63 -12.50 3.46
C GLY A 292 -14.75 -13.55 3.34
N TRP A 293 -15.18 -13.90 2.13
CA TRP A 293 -16.37 -14.74 1.94
C TRP A 293 -16.08 -16.13 1.38
N ILE A 294 -14.85 -16.42 0.96
CA ILE A 294 -14.48 -17.69 0.34
C ILE A 294 -14.72 -18.89 1.26
N VAL A 295 -14.40 -18.78 2.54
CA VAL A 295 -14.57 -19.90 3.50
C VAL A 295 -16.05 -20.23 3.65
N GLN A 296 -16.89 -19.21 3.82
CA GLN A 296 -18.34 -19.37 3.91
C GLN A 296 -18.93 -19.95 2.62
N PHE A 297 -18.46 -19.49 1.46
CA PHE A 297 -18.86 -20.06 0.16
C PHE A 297 -18.48 -21.55 0.06
N MET A 298 -17.27 -21.92 0.43
CA MET A 298 -16.81 -23.30 0.35
C MET A 298 -17.56 -24.22 1.30
N ILE A 299 -17.91 -23.77 2.49
CA ILE A 299 -18.72 -24.53 3.43
C ILE A 299 -20.16 -24.70 2.90
N GLN A 300 -20.82 -23.62 2.50
CA GLN A 300 -22.26 -23.65 2.22
C GLN A 300 -22.60 -24.05 0.79
N VAL A 301 -21.79 -23.67 -0.20
CA VAL A 301 -22.09 -23.92 -1.62
C VAL A 301 -21.37 -25.17 -2.14
N ARG A 302 -20.19 -25.46 -1.61
CA ARG A 302 -19.38 -26.63 -1.99
C ARG A 302 -19.49 -27.78 -0.99
N ASN A 303 -20.26 -27.62 0.10
CA ASN A 303 -20.38 -28.60 1.19
C ASN A 303 -19.01 -29.06 1.72
N GLY A 304 -18.06 -28.13 1.75
CA GLY A 304 -16.69 -28.37 2.16
C GLY A 304 -16.56 -28.62 3.66
N GLU A 305 -15.65 -29.51 4.03
CA GLU A 305 -15.26 -29.68 5.44
C GLU A 305 -14.66 -28.35 5.96
N ALA A 306 -14.89 -28.01 7.22
CA ALA A 306 -14.51 -26.74 7.83
C ALA A 306 -13.01 -26.44 7.70
N PHE A 307 -12.15 -27.44 7.97
CA PHE A 307 -10.70 -27.27 7.83
C PHE A 307 -10.28 -27.03 6.37
N ALA A 308 -10.74 -27.89 5.45
CA ALA A 308 -10.41 -27.75 4.03
C ALA A 308 -10.92 -26.41 3.46
N SER A 309 -12.11 -25.98 3.87
CA SER A 309 -12.67 -24.68 3.47
C SER A 309 -11.83 -23.49 3.98
N GLY A 310 -11.37 -23.55 5.23
CA GLY A 310 -10.46 -22.53 5.77
C GLY A 310 -9.10 -22.49 5.05
N MET A 311 -8.60 -23.67 4.61
CA MET A 311 -7.36 -23.74 3.81
C MET A 311 -7.51 -23.09 2.43
N THR A 312 -8.72 -22.91 1.91
CA THR A 312 -8.91 -22.17 0.64
C THR A 312 -8.59 -20.69 0.78
N ALA A 313 -8.89 -20.08 1.94
CA ALA A 313 -8.48 -18.71 2.22
C ALA A 313 -6.94 -18.59 2.32
N THR A 314 -6.29 -19.55 2.98
CA THR A 314 -4.81 -19.63 3.01
C THR A 314 -4.24 -19.74 1.59
N GLY A 315 -4.80 -20.58 0.75
CA GLY A 315 -4.40 -20.74 -0.66
C GLY A 315 -4.56 -19.46 -1.47
N PHE A 316 -5.66 -18.74 -1.29
CA PHE A 316 -5.92 -17.47 -1.95
C PHE A 316 -4.88 -16.40 -1.57
N TRP A 317 -4.64 -16.18 -0.27
CA TRP A 317 -3.66 -15.20 0.19
C TRP A 317 -2.21 -15.59 -0.14
N LEU A 318 -1.89 -16.90 -0.10
CA LEU A 318 -0.61 -17.40 -0.59
C LEU A 318 -0.46 -17.13 -2.09
N GLY A 319 -1.51 -17.37 -2.87
CA GLY A 319 -1.56 -17.02 -4.29
C GLY A 319 -1.23 -15.55 -4.53
N ILE A 320 -1.90 -14.62 -3.83
CA ILE A 320 -1.64 -13.18 -3.91
C ILE A 320 -0.17 -12.87 -3.57
N THR A 321 0.34 -13.44 -2.50
CA THR A 321 1.71 -13.18 -2.02
C THR A 321 2.75 -13.66 -3.05
N VAL A 322 2.62 -14.90 -3.52
CA VAL A 322 3.52 -15.47 -4.52
C VAL A 322 3.38 -14.75 -5.86
N GLY A 323 2.15 -14.38 -6.25
CA GLY A 323 1.86 -13.59 -7.43
C GLY A 323 2.52 -12.21 -7.39
N ARG A 324 2.46 -11.50 -6.26
CA ARG A 324 3.15 -10.21 -6.05
C ARG A 324 4.65 -10.35 -6.24
N LEU A 325 5.24 -11.42 -5.73
CA LEU A 325 6.68 -11.67 -5.86
C LEU A 325 7.04 -12.05 -7.30
N ILE A 326 6.46 -13.12 -7.84
CA ILE A 326 6.86 -13.65 -9.16
C ILE A 326 6.46 -12.71 -10.29
N LEU A 327 5.20 -12.31 -10.33
CA LEU A 327 4.69 -11.43 -11.41
C LEU A 327 5.21 -9.99 -11.25
N GLY A 328 5.63 -9.59 -10.05
CA GLY A 328 6.34 -8.33 -9.83
C GLY A 328 7.63 -8.21 -10.66
N PHE A 329 8.36 -9.31 -10.86
CA PHE A 329 9.53 -9.37 -11.75
C PHE A 329 9.17 -9.56 -13.24
N VAL A 330 8.04 -10.21 -13.53
CA VAL A 330 7.61 -10.50 -14.90
C VAL A 330 6.93 -9.29 -15.54
N THR A 331 6.06 -8.59 -14.78
CA THR A 331 5.27 -7.46 -15.26
C THR A 331 6.10 -6.33 -15.90
N PRO A 332 7.22 -5.87 -15.31
CA PRO A 332 8.05 -4.83 -15.94
C PRO A 332 8.66 -5.26 -17.28
N ARG A 333 8.97 -6.58 -17.43
CA ARG A 333 9.55 -7.13 -18.68
C ARG A 333 8.56 -7.16 -19.82
N ILE A 334 7.29 -7.45 -19.54
CA ILE A 334 6.20 -7.47 -20.52
C ILE A 334 5.67 -6.05 -20.79
N GLY A 335 5.71 -5.23 -19.74
CA GLY A 335 5.09 -3.90 -19.66
C GLY A 335 3.73 -3.99 -18.96
N GLU A 336 3.48 -3.08 -18.00
CA GLU A 336 2.34 -3.14 -17.09
C GLU A 336 1.00 -3.19 -17.82
N LYS A 337 0.86 -2.41 -18.92
CA LYS A 337 -0.41 -2.35 -19.64
C LYS A 337 -0.78 -3.69 -20.26
N LEU A 338 0.18 -4.36 -20.89
CA LEU A 338 -0.07 -5.65 -21.53
C LEU A 338 -0.19 -6.77 -20.48
N ALA A 339 0.67 -6.76 -19.47
CA ALA A 339 0.67 -7.78 -18.42
C ALA A 339 -0.71 -7.84 -17.72
N ILE A 340 -1.22 -6.70 -17.25
CA ILE A 340 -2.53 -6.65 -16.57
C ILE A 340 -3.68 -6.96 -17.55
N ALA A 341 -3.59 -6.53 -18.78
CA ALA A 341 -4.58 -6.87 -19.82
C ALA A 341 -4.68 -8.39 -20.06
N ILE A 342 -3.61 -9.15 -19.79
CA ILE A 342 -3.56 -10.62 -19.88
C ILE A 342 -3.98 -11.26 -18.52
N TYR A 343 -3.48 -10.76 -17.40
CA TYR A 343 -3.72 -11.38 -16.08
C TYR A 343 -5.19 -11.32 -15.68
N LEU A 344 -5.90 -10.22 -15.98
CA LEU A 344 -7.32 -10.09 -15.63
C LEU A 344 -8.21 -11.09 -16.39
N PRO A 345 -8.10 -11.32 -17.71
CA PRO A 345 -8.82 -12.40 -18.39
C PRO A 345 -8.49 -13.80 -17.84
N LEU A 346 -7.25 -14.06 -17.45
CA LEU A 346 -6.90 -15.32 -16.80
C LEU A 346 -7.58 -15.44 -15.43
N ALA A 347 -7.61 -14.38 -14.63
CA ALA A 347 -8.35 -14.35 -13.38
C ALA A 347 -9.86 -14.52 -13.60
N MET A 348 -10.47 -13.97 -14.66
CA MET A 348 -11.86 -14.19 -15.02
C MET A 348 -12.13 -15.65 -15.41
N GLY A 349 -11.23 -16.28 -16.17
CA GLY A 349 -11.33 -17.69 -16.51
C GLY A 349 -11.28 -18.59 -15.28
N LEU A 350 -10.43 -18.27 -14.32
CA LEU A 350 -10.35 -18.97 -13.04
C LEU A 350 -11.58 -18.71 -12.16
N GLU A 351 -12.14 -17.49 -12.19
CA GLU A 351 -13.40 -17.18 -11.52
C GLU A 351 -14.57 -17.98 -12.10
N LEU A 352 -14.65 -18.10 -13.43
CA LEU A 352 -15.65 -18.95 -14.08
C LEU A 352 -15.49 -20.43 -13.71
N LEU A 353 -14.24 -20.90 -13.62
CA LEU A 353 -13.94 -22.25 -13.18
C LEU A 353 -14.37 -22.47 -11.73
N PHE A 354 -14.06 -21.51 -10.85
CA PHE A 354 -14.48 -21.50 -9.45
C PHE A 354 -16.00 -21.48 -9.31
N TRP A 355 -16.70 -20.70 -10.13
CA TRP A 355 -18.15 -20.58 -10.08
C TRP A 355 -18.88 -21.80 -10.62
N LEU A 356 -18.54 -22.23 -11.87
CA LEU A 356 -19.34 -23.18 -12.64
C LEU A 356 -19.02 -24.64 -12.35
N VAL A 357 -17.81 -24.95 -11.85
CA VAL A 357 -17.42 -26.31 -11.51
C VAL A 357 -17.68 -26.60 -10.04
N PRO A 358 -18.69 -27.47 -9.71
CA PRO A 358 -19.12 -27.66 -8.33
C PRO A 358 -18.19 -28.56 -7.50
N GLN A 359 -16.98 -28.86 -7.99
CA GLN A 359 -16.03 -29.70 -7.29
C GLN A 359 -15.15 -28.88 -6.35
N PHE A 360 -15.05 -29.30 -5.08
CA PHE A 360 -14.35 -28.60 -4.02
C PHE A 360 -12.88 -28.28 -4.36
N TYR A 361 -12.09 -29.28 -4.76
CA TYR A 361 -10.66 -29.10 -5.04
C TYR A 361 -10.39 -28.25 -6.27
N VAL A 362 -11.24 -28.34 -7.30
CA VAL A 362 -11.16 -27.46 -8.47
C VAL A 362 -11.42 -26.02 -8.04
N SER A 363 -12.42 -25.78 -7.23
CA SER A 363 -12.73 -24.47 -6.66
C SER A 363 -11.55 -23.91 -5.84
N ALA A 364 -10.95 -24.74 -4.96
CA ALA A 364 -9.83 -24.34 -4.12
C ALA A 364 -8.57 -23.97 -4.93
N ILE A 365 -8.24 -24.77 -5.94
CA ILE A 365 -7.09 -24.50 -6.83
C ILE A 365 -7.36 -23.27 -7.69
N ALA A 366 -8.56 -23.14 -8.26
CA ALA A 366 -8.92 -22.03 -9.11
C ALA A 366 -8.79 -20.70 -8.36
N VAL A 367 -9.28 -20.61 -7.12
CA VAL A 367 -9.20 -19.36 -6.36
C VAL A 367 -7.78 -19.05 -5.86
N ALA A 368 -6.96 -20.07 -5.56
CA ALA A 368 -5.55 -19.85 -5.23
C ALA A 368 -4.77 -19.29 -6.44
N LEU A 369 -4.99 -19.84 -7.63
CA LEU A 369 -4.41 -19.35 -8.88
C LEU A 369 -4.98 -17.97 -9.27
N GLN A 370 -6.23 -17.70 -8.97
CA GLN A 370 -6.83 -16.38 -9.16
C GLN A 370 -6.12 -15.34 -8.28
N GLY A 371 -5.86 -15.67 -7.01
CA GLY A 371 -5.03 -14.84 -6.12
C GLY A 371 -3.66 -14.54 -6.73
N PHE A 372 -3.01 -15.53 -7.35
CA PHE A 372 -1.71 -15.34 -8.01
C PHE A 372 -1.76 -14.27 -9.12
N PHE A 373 -2.78 -14.31 -9.99
CA PHE A 373 -2.92 -13.29 -11.04
C PHE A 373 -3.41 -11.95 -10.51
N LEU A 374 -4.11 -11.90 -9.38
CA LEU A 374 -4.53 -10.65 -8.74
C LEU A 374 -3.38 -9.95 -7.99
N GLY A 375 -2.35 -10.68 -7.55
CA GLY A 375 -1.25 -10.15 -6.76
C GLY A 375 -0.60 -8.86 -7.27
N PRO A 376 -0.24 -8.73 -8.56
CA PRO A 376 0.45 -7.55 -9.09
C PRO A 376 -0.45 -6.34 -9.36
N MET A 377 -1.77 -6.41 -9.17
CA MET A 377 -2.72 -5.37 -9.63
C MET A 377 -2.49 -4.02 -8.96
N PHE A 378 -2.34 -3.99 -7.63
CA PHE A 378 -2.12 -2.75 -6.89
C PHE A 378 -0.77 -2.10 -7.27
N PRO A 379 0.36 -2.80 -7.20
CA PRO A 379 1.65 -2.25 -7.63
C PRO A 379 1.64 -1.75 -9.07
N ALA A 380 1.02 -2.50 -9.98
CA ALA A 380 0.94 -2.12 -11.40
C ALA A 380 0.14 -0.83 -11.62
N ALA A 381 -0.94 -0.60 -10.87
CA ALA A 381 -1.70 0.64 -10.93
C ALA A 381 -0.86 1.83 -10.46
N VAL A 382 -0.13 1.68 -9.35
CA VAL A 382 0.79 2.70 -8.84
C VAL A 382 1.88 3.01 -9.87
N VAL A 383 2.52 2.00 -10.46
CA VAL A 383 3.53 2.19 -11.51
C VAL A 383 2.94 2.84 -12.76
N ALA A 384 1.71 2.49 -13.16
CA ALA A 384 1.03 3.16 -14.27
C ALA A 384 0.84 4.66 -13.99
N MET A 385 0.45 5.01 -12.76
CA MET A 385 0.30 6.42 -12.35
C MET A 385 1.64 7.17 -12.37
N THR A 386 2.73 6.57 -11.89
CA THR A 386 4.07 7.20 -11.95
C THR A 386 4.55 7.42 -13.39
N LYS A 387 4.12 6.61 -14.35
CA LYS A 387 4.46 6.75 -15.77
C LYS A 387 3.58 7.75 -16.51
N LEU A 388 2.33 7.92 -16.09
CA LEU A 388 1.31 8.71 -16.81
C LEU A 388 1.06 10.08 -16.18
N LEU A 389 1.35 10.28 -14.90
CA LEU A 389 1.18 11.56 -14.22
C LEU A 389 2.48 12.37 -14.19
N PRO A 390 2.40 13.71 -14.23
CA PRO A 390 3.55 14.58 -13.95
C PRO A 390 4.11 14.33 -12.55
N LYS A 391 5.43 14.44 -12.37
CA LYS A 391 6.12 14.16 -11.09
C LYS A 391 5.56 14.92 -9.89
N HIS A 392 5.19 16.19 -10.06
CA HIS A 392 4.63 17.03 -8.98
C HIS A 392 3.26 16.56 -8.49
N LEU A 393 2.54 15.71 -9.26
CA LEU A 393 1.25 15.14 -8.88
C LEU A 393 1.34 13.71 -8.33
N HIS A 394 2.51 13.07 -8.33
CA HIS A 394 2.65 11.66 -7.92
C HIS A 394 2.13 11.45 -6.50
N VAL A 395 2.59 12.24 -5.52
CA VAL A 395 2.20 12.06 -4.12
C VAL A 395 0.70 12.25 -3.93
N SER A 396 0.16 13.35 -4.45
CA SER A 396 -1.28 13.67 -4.28
C SER A 396 -2.19 12.75 -5.08
N GLY A 397 -1.82 12.41 -6.33
CA GLY A 397 -2.63 11.55 -7.20
C GLY A 397 -2.60 10.09 -6.75
N ILE A 398 -1.43 9.53 -6.48
CA ILE A 398 -1.29 8.14 -6.02
C ILE A 398 -1.94 7.97 -4.64
N GLY A 399 -1.69 8.92 -3.72
CA GLY A 399 -2.32 8.89 -2.41
C GLY A 399 -3.84 8.93 -2.46
N PHE A 400 -4.42 9.77 -3.33
CA PHE A 400 -5.87 9.79 -3.55
C PHE A 400 -6.38 8.46 -4.11
N ALA A 401 -5.75 7.93 -5.16
CA ALA A 401 -6.18 6.69 -5.80
C ALA A 401 -6.07 5.49 -4.86
N ALA A 402 -5.03 5.44 -4.02
CA ALA A 402 -4.86 4.39 -3.02
C ALA A 402 -5.91 4.47 -1.91
N ALA A 403 -6.18 5.67 -1.36
CA ALA A 403 -7.19 5.88 -0.33
C ALA A 403 -8.60 5.60 -0.85
N PHE A 404 -8.93 6.09 -2.05
CA PHE A 404 -10.21 5.81 -2.71
C PHE A 404 -10.35 4.31 -3.02
N GLY A 405 -9.27 3.69 -3.51
CA GLY A 405 -9.20 2.26 -3.76
C GLY A 405 -9.41 1.42 -2.50
N GLY A 406 -8.80 1.80 -1.40
CA GLY A 406 -8.95 1.14 -0.10
C GLY A 406 -10.39 1.05 0.39
N SER A 407 -11.25 2.03 0.03
CA SER A 407 -12.68 1.99 0.37
C SER A 407 -13.42 0.80 -0.27
N GLY A 408 -12.90 0.26 -1.37
CA GLY A 408 -13.44 -0.95 -2.01
C GLY A 408 -13.40 -2.17 -1.10
N GLY A 409 -12.34 -2.30 -0.29
CA GLY A 409 -12.18 -3.37 0.69
C GLY A 409 -13.20 -3.36 1.84
N ALA A 410 -13.92 -2.25 2.01
CA ALA A 410 -15.04 -2.19 2.95
C ALA A 410 -16.40 -2.35 2.24
N ILE A 411 -16.59 -1.59 1.16
CA ILE A 411 -17.89 -1.49 0.48
C ILE A 411 -18.28 -2.81 -0.16
N PHE A 412 -17.40 -3.46 -0.91
CA PHE A 412 -17.78 -4.67 -1.66
C PHE A 412 -17.99 -5.90 -0.79
N PRO A 413 -17.13 -6.27 0.19
CA PRO A 413 -17.43 -7.41 1.05
C PRO A 413 -18.67 -7.17 1.92
N PHE A 414 -18.95 -5.94 2.35
CA PHE A 414 -20.21 -5.60 3.00
C PHE A 414 -21.40 -5.78 2.05
N ALA A 415 -21.31 -5.29 0.82
CA ALA A 415 -22.37 -5.44 -0.18
C ALA A 415 -22.62 -6.92 -0.50
N VAL A 416 -21.56 -7.74 -0.61
CA VAL A 416 -21.70 -9.20 -0.76
C VAL A 416 -22.49 -9.79 0.41
N GLY A 417 -22.15 -9.44 1.66
CA GLY A 417 -22.88 -9.92 2.84
C GLY A 417 -24.36 -9.49 2.86
N ALA A 418 -24.63 -8.23 2.53
CA ALA A 418 -25.99 -7.70 2.48
C ALA A 418 -26.85 -8.40 1.40
N ILE A 419 -26.27 -8.66 0.22
CA ILE A 419 -26.97 -9.37 -0.87
C ILE A 419 -27.10 -10.87 -0.53
N ALA A 420 -26.06 -11.47 0.07
CA ALA A 420 -26.04 -12.86 0.48
C ALA A 420 -27.14 -13.18 1.52
N GLN A 421 -27.54 -12.19 2.31
CA GLN A 421 -28.67 -12.36 3.24
C GLN A 421 -29.97 -12.79 2.54
N ALA A 422 -30.23 -12.28 1.34
CA ALA A 422 -31.44 -12.58 0.58
C ALA A 422 -31.28 -13.70 -0.46
N LYS A 423 -30.05 -13.86 -0.99
CA LYS A 423 -29.76 -14.73 -2.14
C LYS A 423 -28.82 -15.89 -1.84
N GLY A 424 -28.26 -15.96 -0.63
CA GLY A 424 -27.20 -16.89 -0.26
C GLY A 424 -25.81 -16.45 -0.72
N VAL A 425 -24.75 -17.07 -0.17
CA VAL A 425 -23.34 -16.69 -0.42
C VAL A 425 -22.90 -16.93 -1.87
N GLN A 426 -23.67 -17.68 -2.64
CA GLN A 426 -23.45 -17.90 -4.08
C GLN A 426 -23.40 -16.61 -4.91
N VAL A 427 -23.90 -15.49 -4.39
CA VAL A 427 -23.83 -14.17 -5.04
C VAL A 427 -22.40 -13.63 -5.15
N LEU A 428 -21.47 -14.17 -4.36
CA LEU A 428 -20.05 -13.78 -4.38
C LEU A 428 -19.49 -13.86 -5.81
N GLN A 429 -19.72 -14.98 -6.49
CA GLN A 429 -19.13 -15.27 -7.79
C GLN A 429 -19.55 -14.29 -8.90
N PRO A 430 -20.85 -14.07 -9.16
CA PRO A 430 -21.26 -13.12 -10.19
C PRO A 430 -20.84 -11.68 -9.87
N ILE A 431 -20.77 -11.28 -8.58
CA ILE A 431 -20.29 -9.95 -8.18
C ILE A 431 -18.80 -9.81 -8.50
N VAL A 432 -17.99 -10.81 -8.11
CA VAL A 432 -16.55 -10.81 -8.38
C VAL A 432 -16.27 -10.80 -9.88
N LEU A 433 -16.95 -11.63 -10.66
CA LEU A 433 -16.80 -11.67 -12.11
C LEU A 433 -17.15 -10.32 -12.75
N ALA A 434 -18.26 -9.71 -12.34
CA ALA A 434 -18.67 -8.40 -12.84
C ALA A 434 -17.61 -7.32 -12.53
N LEU A 435 -17.06 -7.32 -11.32
CA LEU A 435 -16.00 -6.40 -10.93
C LEU A 435 -14.72 -6.65 -11.74
N LEU A 436 -14.33 -7.91 -11.96
CA LEU A 436 -13.16 -8.26 -12.80
C LEU A 436 -13.32 -7.69 -14.21
N VAL A 437 -14.50 -7.82 -14.80
CA VAL A 437 -14.81 -7.24 -16.14
C VAL A 437 -14.69 -5.71 -16.11
N VAL A 438 -15.27 -5.06 -15.09
CA VAL A 438 -15.23 -3.60 -14.94
C VAL A 438 -13.80 -3.10 -14.81
N ILE A 439 -12.98 -3.69 -13.94
CA ILE A 439 -11.60 -3.25 -13.77
C ILE A 439 -10.75 -3.54 -15.01
N TRP A 440 -11.03 -4.62 -15.75
CA TRP A 440 -10.38 -4.90 -17.02
C TRP A 440 -10.68 -3.84 -18.06
N LEU A 441 -11.94 -3.46 -18.23
CA LEU A 441 -12.34 -2.38 -19.13
C LEU A 441 -11.72 -1.04 -18.74
N LEU A 442 -11.72 -0.69 -17.45
CA LEU A 442 -11.05 0.50 -16.93
C LEU A 442 -9.56 0.49 -17.27
N TRP A 443 -8.88 -0.65 -17.10
CA TRP A 443 -7.47 -0.78 -17.43
C TRP A 443 -7.18 -0.55 -18.91
N LEU A 444 -8.02 -1.08 -19.79
CA LEU A 444 -7.91 -0.88 -21.24
C LEU A 444 -8.07 0.59 -21.64
N CYS A 445 -8.88 1.36 -20.90
CA CYS A 445 -9.10 2.80 -21.12
C CYS A 445 -7.90 3.69 -20.76
N LEU A 446 -6.88 3.16 -20.03
CA LEU A 446 -5.66 3.91 -19.74
C LEU A 446 -4.91 4.24 -21.06
N PRO A 447 -4.22 5.41 -21.12
CA PRO A 447 -3.35 5.74 -22.25
C PRO A 447 -2.22 4.71 -22.45
N ARG A 448 -1.62 4.70 -23.64
CA ARG A 448 -0.43 3.88 -23.89
C ARG A 448 0.72 4.38 -22.99
N MET A 449 1.33 3.47 -22.28
CA MET A 449 2.53 3.73 -21.48
C MET A 449 3.75 3.50 -22.35
N ASN A 450 4.52 4.56 -22.63
CA ASN A 450 5.78 4.40 -23.35
C ASN A 450 6.76 3.59 -22.51
N ARG A 451 7.33 2.56 -23.09
CA ARG A 451 8.48 1.86 -22.51
C ARG A 451 9.62 2.89 -22.46
N LYS A 452 10.08 3.30 -21.27
CA LYS A 452 11.38 3.94 -21.19
C LYS A 452 12.38 2.93 -21.75
N LYS A 453 13.08 3.29 -22.81
CA LYS A 453 14.33 2.63 -23.19
C LYS A 453 15.34 3.13 -22.15
N ASP A 454 15.65 2.28 -21.18
CA ASP A 454 16.81 2.45 -20.33
C ASP A 454 18.07 2.12 -21.13
#